data_12113d37cc40a3b60f669b39afa3c8be
#
_entry.id   12113d37cc40a3b60f669b39afa3c8be
#
_cell.length_a   1.000
_cell.length_b   1.000
_cell.length_c   1.000
_cell.angle_alpha   90.00
_cell.angle_beta   90.00
_cell.angle_gamma   90.00
#
_symmetry.space_group_name_H-M   'P 1'
#
loop_
_entity.id
_entity.type
_entity.pdbx_description
1 polymer ?
#
loop_
_entity_poly.entity_id
_entity_poly.type
_entity_poly.pdbx_seq_one_letter_code
_entity_poly.pdbx_strand_id
1 'polypeptide(L)'
;AQCLVGSEMCIRDSYHDASEVITGDMPTPVKYHSLELRGAYKDVEKMANDRLLAMLPEDLRACFAPYLCEGHDYDHQIVKAADSLSAYLKCVEERRAGNHEFDAAGEAIRRQLDAITLPEVQDFIREFVPSFSLTLDELNQPGGNQA
;
A
#
# COMPACT_ATOMS: atom_id res chain seq x y z
N ALA A 1 -19.83 4.67 -1.05
CA ALA A 1 -19.28 4.09 -2.28
C ALA A 1 -19.22 5.12 -3.43
N GLN A 2 -20.19 6.00 -3.57
CA GLN A 2 -20.18 7.03 -4.63
C GLN A 2 -19.07 8.08 -4.45
N CYS A 3 -18.59 8.30 -3.23
CA CYS A 3 -17.51 9.25 -2.96
C CYS A 3 -16.11 8.74 -3.35
N LEU A 4 -15.96 7.43 -3.57
CA LEU A 4 -14.65 6.83 -3.87
C LEU A 4 -14.42 6.65 -5.38
N VAL A 5 -15.49 6.53 -6.17
CA VAL A 5 -15.37 6.34 -7.63
C VAL A 5 -15.04 7.69 -8.27
N GLY A 6 -13.83 7.80 -8.79
CA GLY A 6 -13.35 9.00 -9.49
C GLY A 6 -12.68 10.04 -8.60
N SER A 7 -12.41 9.74 -7.31
CA SER A 7 -11.52 10.60 -6.53
C SER A 7 -10.08 10.46 -7.06
N GLU A 8 -9.32 11.53 -7.01
CA GLU A 8 -7.92 11.55 -7.46
C GLU A 8 -7.07 10.47 -6.75
N MET A 9 -7.32 10.25 -5.47
CA MET A 9 -6.68 9.21 -4.68
C MET A 9 -6.99 7.80 -5.19
N CYS A 10 -8.25 7.50 -5.58
CA CYS A 10 -8.62 6.19 -6.12
C CYS A 10 -8.00 5.94 -7.50
N ILE A 11 -7.88 6.98 -8.33
CA ILE A 11 -7.18 6.88 -9.62
C ILE A 11 -5.70 6.60 -9.37
N ARG A 12 -5.08 7.30 -8.44
CA ARG A 12 -3.68 7.09 -8.07
C ARG A 12 -3.43 5.68 -7.54
N ASP A 13 -4.28 5.18 -6.65
CA ASP A 13 -4.23 3.81 -6.13
C ASP A 13 -4.31 2.78 -7.26
N SER A 14 -5.16 3.01 -8.25
CA SER A 14 -5.30 2.10 -9.41
C SER A 14 -4.06 2.05 -10.31
N TYR A 15 -3.21 3.07 -10.31
CA TYR A 15 -2.08 3.19 -11.24
C TYR A 15 -0.71 3.21 -10.57
N HIS A 16 -0.62 3.21 -9.22
CA HIS A 16 0.66 3.38 -8.51
C HIS A 16 1.69 2.28 -8.79
N ASP A 17 1.22 1.07 -9.11
CA ASP A 17 2.06 -0.08 -9.47
C ASP A 17 2.03 -0.40 -10.98
N ALA A 18 1.53 0.52 -11.82
CA ALA A 18 1.40 0.27 -13.26
C ALA A 18 2.74 -0.08 -13.93
N SER A 19 3.87 0.42 -13.43
CA SER A 19 5.22 0.07 -13.91
C SER A 19 5.49 -1.43 -13.84
N GLU A 20 4.88 -2.15 -12.90
CA GLU A 20 5.08 -3.60 -12.71
C GLU A 20 4.55 -4.45 -13.87
N VAL A 21 3.67 -3.89 -14.72
CA VAL A 21 3.28 -4.52 -15.99
C VAL A 21 4.50 -4.76 -16.89
N ILE A 22 5.52 -3.91 -16.80
CA ILE A 22 6.75 -3.99 -17.59
C ILE A 22 7.88 -4.64 -16.79
N THR A 23 8.05 -4.25 -15.53
CA THR A 23 9.18 -4.68 -14.69
C THR A 23 8.96 -6.02 -14.00
N GLY A 24 7.70 -6.44 -13.82
CA GLY A 24 7.31 -7.47 -12.86
C GLY A 24 7.40 -6.95 -11.42
N ASP A 25 6.69 -7.63 -10.51
CA ASP A 25 6.78 -7.36 -9.09
C ASP A 25 8.13 -7.88 -8.54
N MET A 26 8.86 -7.02 -7.83
CA MET A 26 10.11 -7.40 -7.19
C MET A 26 9.87 -7.69 -5.71
N PRO A 27 10.22 -8.90 -5.22
CA PRO A 27 10.05 -9.22 -3.81
C PRO A 27 10.71 -8.20 -2.89
N THR A 28 9.98 -7.70 -1.90
CA THR A 28 10.42 -6.68 -0.95
C THR A 28 11.81 -6.92 -0.34
N PRO A 29 12.19 -8.16 0.09
CA PRO A 29 13.53 -8.41 0.60
C PRO A 29 14.64 -8.16 -0.43
N VAL A 30 14.36 -8.34 -1.71
CA VAL A 30 15.32 -8.08 -2.80
C VAL A 30 15.38 -6.59 -3.09
N LYS A 31 14.24 -5.93 -3.21
CA LYS A 31 14.12 -4.47 -3.48
C LYS A 31 14.88 -3.64 -2.45
N TYR A 32 14.88 -4.07 -1.18
CA TYR A 32 15.50 -3.33 -0.07
C TYR A 32 16.82 -3.95 0.42
N HIS A 33 17.42 -4.87 -0.35
CA HIS A 33 18.68 -5.52 0.04
C HIS A 33 19.86 -4.53 0.19
N SER A 34 19.94 -3.53 -0.68
CA SER A 34 20.94 -2.47 -0.60
C SER A 34 20.39 -1.13 -1.12
N LEU A 35 21.01 -0.02 -0.70
CA LEU A 35 20.65 1.32 -1.20
C LEU A 35 20.91 1.47 -2.71
N GLU A 36 21.97 0.83 -3.22
CA GLU A 36 22.31 0.83 -4.64
C GLU A 36 21.23 0.12 -5.46
N LEU A 37 20.82 -1.08 -5.03
CA LEU A 37 19.78 -1.84 -5.70
C LEU A 37 18.43 -1.09 -5.68
N ARG A 38 18.09 -0.48 -4.55
CA ARG A 38 16.89 0.34 -4.43
C ARG A 38 16.91 1.53 -5.39
N GLY A 39 18.06 2.19 -5.54
CA GLY A 39 18.23 3.30 -6.49
C GLY A 39 18.07 2.82 -7.94
N ALA A 40 18.78 1.76 -8.31
CA ALA A 40 18.69 1.18 -9.65
C ALA A 40 17.27 0.72 -10.00
N TYR A 41 16.54 0.15 -9.03
CA TYR A 41 15.16 -0.27 -9.26
C TYR A 41 14.23 0.92 -9.48
N LYS A 42 14.40 2.03 -8.77
CA LYS A 42 13.64 3.27 -9.03
C LYS A 42 13.87 3.82 -10.44
N ASP A 43 15.09 3.73 -10.94
CA ASP A 43 15.38 4.14 -12.32
C ASP A 43 14.67 3.23 -13.32
N VAL A 44 14.58 1.94 -13.04
CA VAL A 44 13.82 0.97 -13.86
C VAL A 44 12.32 1.24 -13.80
N GLU A 45 11.76 1.50 -12.61
CA GLU A 45 10.35 1.90 -12.45
C GLU A 45 10.03 3.17 -13.24
N LYS A 46 10.91 4.18 -13.15
CA LYS A 46 10.76 5.42 -13.93
C LYS A 46 10.78 5.17 -15.42
N MET A 47 11.74 4.38 -15.92
CA MET A 47 11.82 4.03 -17.35
C MET A 47 10.54 3.30 -17.81
N ALA A 48 10.00 2.41 -16.98
CA ALA A 48 8.77 1.69 -17.27
C ALA A 48 7.56 2.65 -17.34
N ASN A 49 7.45 3.59 -16.40
CA ASN A 49 6.40 4.61 -16.39
C ASN A 49 6.49 5.54 -17.62
N ASP A 50 7.70 5.99 -17.97
CA ASP A 50 7.93 6.80 -19.19
C ASP A 50 7.50 6.05 -20.45
N ARG A 51 7.76 4.74 -20.51
CA ARG A 51 7.35 3.87 -21.61
C ARG A 51 5.83 3.70 -21.66
N LEU A 52 5.16 3.50 -20.52
CA LEU A 52 3.70 3.43 -20.46
C LEU A 52 3.05 4.72 -20.93
N LEU A 53 3.56 5.88 -20.48
CA LEU A 53 3.11 7.18 -20.94
C LEU A 53 3.30 7.37 -22.46
N ALA A 54 4.42 6.92 -23.02
CA ALA A 54 4.70 7.01 -24.46
C ALA A 54 3.74 6.16 -25.29
N MET A 55 3.15 5.10 -24.74
CA MET A 55 2.16 4.25 -25.41
C MET A 55 0.77 4.89 -25.46
N LEU A 56 0.50 5.89 -24.63
CA LEU A 56 -0.78 6.60 -24.64
C LEU A 56 -0.87 7.59 -25.81
N PRO A 57 -2.08 7.84 -26.35
CA PRO A 57 -2.35 8.97 -27.24
C PRO A 57 -1.87 10.29 -26.62
N GLU A 58 -1.42 11.23 -27.46
CA GLU A 58 -0.76 12.46 -26.99
C GLU A 58 -1.66 13.32 -26.10
N ASP A 59 -2.94 13.38 -26.40
CA ASP A 59 -3.96 14.10 -25.64
C ASP A 59 -4.20 13.52 -24.22
N LEU A 60 -3.91 12.25 -24.00
CA LEU A 60 -4.07 11.58 -22.69
C LEU A 60 -2.80 11.64 -21.83
N ARG A 61 -1.62 11.83 -22.42
CA ARG A 61 -0.35 11.78 -21.66
C ARG A 61 -0.30 12.79 -20.51
N ALA A 62 -0.73 14.02 -20.76
CA ALA A 62 -0.73 15.06 -19.74
C ALA A 62 -1.66 14.75 -18.55
N CYS A 63 -2.78 14.07 -18.83
CA CYS A 63 -3.74 13.68 -17.80
C CYS A 63 -3.24 12.50 -16.94
N PHE A 64 -2.51 11.54 -17.54
CA PHE A 64 -2.05 10.34 -16.83
C PHE A 64 -0.68 10.49 -16.19
N ALA A 65 0.16 11.42 -16.64
CA ALA A 65 1.49 11.62 -16.08
C ALA A 65 1.52 11.78 -14.53
N PRO A 66 0.61 12.52 -13.88
CA PRO A 66 0.60 12.66 -12.43
C PRO A 66 0.32 11.34 -11.68
N TYR A 67 -0.34 10.38 -12.32
CA TYR A 67 -0.72 9.10 -11.70
C TYR A 67 0.30 7.98 -11.92
N LEU A 68 1.09 8.09 -12.99
CA LEU A 68 2.14 7.13 -13.33
C LEU A 68 3.52 7.53 -12.78
N CYS A 69 3.74 8.82 -12.51
CA CYS A 69 4.99 9.29 -11.93
C CYS A 69 4.94 9.27 -10.41
N GLU A 70 6.05 8.91 -9.76
CA GLU A 70 6.17 8.99 -8.31
C GLU A 70 5.85 10.43 -7.83
N GLY A 71 4.81 10.56 -7.01
CA GLY A 71 4.47 11.77 -6.28
C GLY A 71 5.01 11.71 -4.85
N HIS A 72 5.07 12.87 -4.20
CA HIS A 72 5.32 13.00 -2.76
C HIS A 72 4.20 13.80 -2.08
N ASP A 73 3.08 13.93 -2.77
CA ASP A 73 1.90 14.61 -2.25
C ASP A 73 1.19 13.76 -1.17
N TYR A 74 0.18 14.36 -0.57
CA TYR A 74 -0.58 13.75 0.50
C TYR A 74 -1.27 12.45 0.06
N ASP A 75 -1.90 12.46 -1.13
CA ASP A 75 -2.60 11.30 -1.67
C ASP A 75 -1.65 10.11 -1.90
N HIS A 76 -0.44 10.38 -2.39
CA HIS A 76 0.58 9.34 -2.54
C HIS A 76 1.00 8.74 -1.19
N GLN A 77 1.11 9.56 -0.14
CA GLN A 77 1.42 9.08 1.20
C GLN A 77 0.32 8.18 1.76
N ILE A 78 -0.95 8.54 1.53
CA ILE A 78 -2.11 7.71 1.93
C ILE A 78 -2.11 6.37 1.18
N VAL A 79 -1.90 6.37 -0.14
CA VAL A 79 -1.84 5.14 -0.94
C VAL A 79 -0.72 4.22 -0.44
N LYS A 80 0.49 4.73 -0.22
CA LYS A 80 1.61 3.94 0.33
C LYS A 80 1.35 3.42 1.74
N ALA A 81 0.63 4.19 2.56
CA ALA A 81 0.21 3.73 3.89
C ALA A 81 -0.85 2.62 3.79
N ALA A 82 -1.78 2.72 2.84
CA ALA A 82 -2.79 1.69 2.59
C ALA A 82 -2.16 0.36 2.15
N ASP A 83 -1.14 0.40 1.26
CA ASP A 83 -0.34 -0.79 0.91
C ASP A 83 0.28 -1.44 2.13
N SER A 84 0.95 -0.63 2.96
CA SER A 84 1.59 -1.11 4.17
C SER A 84 0.59 -1.69 5.16
N LEU A 85 -0.60 -1.07 5.30
CA LEU A 85 -1.70 -1.59 6.11
C LEU A 85 -2.21 -2.91 5.58
N SER A 86 -2.42 -3.04 4.27
CA SER A 86 -2.86 -4.28 3.63
C SER A 86 -1.88 -5.43 3.90
N ALA A 87 -0.58 -5.18 3.71
CA ALA A 87 0.47 -6.15 4.00
C ALA A 87 0.51 -6.54 5.49
N TYR A 88 0.33 -5.57 6.40
CA TYR A 88 0.27 -5.81 7.84
C TYR A 88 -0.94 -6.67 8.22
N LEU A 89 -2.12 -6.34 7.71
CA LEU A 89 -3.36 -7.10 7.98
C LEU A 89 -3.23 -8.54 7.50
N LYS A 90 -2.59 -8.77 6.36
CA LYS A 90 -2.29 -10.13 5.89
C LYS A 90 -1.41 -10.90 6.89
N CYS A 91 -0.38 -10.27 7.46
CA CYS A 91 0.43 -10.91 8.49
C CYS A 91 -0.39 -11.23 9.76
N VAL A 92 -1.33 -10.37 10.15
CA VAL A 92 -2.24 -10.60 11.30
C VAL A 92 -3.15 -11.80 11.02
N GLU A 93 -3.71 -11.90 9.82
CA GLU A 93 -4.57 -13.01 9.41
C GLU A 93 -3.82 -14.34 9.35
N GLU A 94 -2.60 -14.35 8.80
CA GLU A 94 -1.74 -15.53 8.75
C GLU A 94 -1.39 -16.03 10.17
N ARG A 95 -0.99 -15.12 11.07
CA ARG A 95 -0.75 -15.44 12.47
C ARG A 95 -1.98 -16.04 13.13
N ARG A 96 -3.15 -15.47 12.90
CA ARG A 96 -4.43 -16.00 13.42
C ARG A 96 -4.74 -17.41 12.89
N ALA A 97 -4.37 -17.69 11.64
CA ALA A 97 -4.49 -19.01 11.03
C ALA A 97 -3.43 -20.02 11.53
N GLY A 98 -2.52 -19.60 12.41
CA GLY A 98 -1.44 -20.44 12.97
C GLY A 98 -0.18 -20.47 12.12
N ASN A 99 -0.07 -19.62 11.09
CA ASN A 99 1.13 -19.46 10.29
C ASN A 99 2.01 -18.35 10.87
N HIS A 100 3.17 -18.72 11.41
CA HIS A 100 4.11 -17.83 12.07
C HIS A 100 5.29 -17.40 11.18
N GLU A 101 5.31 -17.78 9.90
CA GLU A 101 6.43 -17.46 9.00
C GLU A 101 6.54 -15.94 8.71
N PHE A 102 5.44 -15.20 8.87
CA PHE A 102 5.38 -13.76 8.61
C PHE A 102 5.44 -12.90 9.89
N ASP A 103 5.69 -13.47 11.05
CA ASP A 103 5.70 -12.72 12.32
C ASP A 103 6.74 -11.59 12.32
N ALA A 104 7.97 -11.88 11.91
CA ALA A 104 9.03 -10.86 11.84
C ALA A 104 8.73 -9.76 10.81
N ALA A 105 8.13 -10.13 9.67
CA ALA A 105 7.68 -9.17 8.66
C ALA A 105 6.56 -8.28 9.20
N GLY A 106 5.56 -8.87 9.86
CA GLY A 106 4.48 -8.13 10.51
C GLY A 106 4.97 -7.13 11.54
N GLU A 107 5.92 -7.50 12.40
CA GLU A 107 6.52 -6.59 13.36
C GLU A 107 7.32 -5.44 12.70
N ALA A 108 8.01 -5.72 11.60
CA ALA A 108 8.75 -4.70 10.86
C ALA A 108 7.80 -3.69 10.21
N ILE A 109 6.74 -4.18 9.56
CA ILE A 109 5.71 -3.32 8.93
C ILE A 109 4.97 -2.51 10.01
N ARG A 110 4.63 -3.12 11.14
CA ARG A 110 3.98 -2.41 12.26
C ARG A 110 4.81 -1.22 12.74
N ARG A 111 6.12 -1.40 12.94
CA ARG A 111 7.01 -0.29 13.32
C ARG A 111 7.05 0.83 12.27
N GLN A 112 6.97 0.48 10.97
CA GLN A 112 6.89 1.49 9.91
C GLN A 112 5.56 2.25 9.95
N LEU A 113 4.45 1.56 10.17
CA LEU A 113 3.12 2.17 10.31
C LEU A 113 3.03 3.08 11.53
N ASP A 114 3.61 2.68 12.66
CA ASP A 114 3.64 3.50 13.88
C ASP A 114 4.45 4.80 13.72
N ALA A 115 5.40 4.83 12.78
CA ALA A 115 6.18 6.02 12.45
C ALA A 115 5.46 6.98 11.49
N ILE A 116 4.35 6.57 10.87
CA ILE A 116 3.55 7.41 9.99
C ILE A 116 2.72 8.36 10.84
N THR A 117 2.83 9.67 10.59
CA THR A 117 2.12 10.70 11.37
C THR A 117 0.79 11.13 10.76
N LEU A 118 0.33 10.49 9.68
CA LEU A 118 -0.95 10.77 9.05
C LEU A 118 -2.11 10.37 9.98
N PRO A 119 -3.01 11.30 10.34
CA PRO A 119 -4.10 11.04 11.29
C PRO A 119 -4.98 9.87 10.83
N GLU A 120 -5.31 9.79 9.55
CA GLU A 120 -6.17 8.76 8.96
C GLU A 120 -5.58 7.36 9.15
N VAL A 121 -4.26 7.23 9.03
CA VAL A 121 -3.55 5.97 9.22
C VAL A 121 -3.59 5.56 10.69
N GLN A 122 -3.33 6.50 11.61
CA GLN A 122 -3.35 6.24 13.04
C GLN A 122 -4.77 5.95 13.54
N ASP A 123 -5.77 6.63 13.01
CA ASP A 123 -7.17 6.37 13.32
C ASP A 123 -7.58 4.98 12.82
N PHE A 124 -7.21 4.60 11.60
CA PHE A 124 -7.48 3.27 11.08
C PHE A 124 -6.83 2.18 11.93
N ILE A 125 -5.56 2.37 12.30
CA ILE A 125 -4.83 1.42 13.15
C ILE A 125 -5.54 1.24 14.50
N ARG A 126 -5.96 2.34 15.12
CA ARG A 126 -6.61 2.32 16.43
C ARG A 126 -8.00 1.69 16.39
N GLU A 127 -8.78 2.02 15.38
CA GLU A 127 -10.20 1.68 15.33
C GLU A 127 -10.47 0.32 14.68
N PHE A 128 -9.75 -0.02 13.61
CA PHE A 128 -10.09 -1.17 12.77
C PHE A 128 -9.13 -2.35 12.92
N VAL A 129 -7.82 -2.11 13.08
CA VAL A 129 -6.84 -3.20 13.14
C VAL A 129 -7.13 -4.23 14.23
N PRO A 130 -7.60 -3.86 15.45
CA PRO A 130 -7.92 -4.84 16.49
C PRO A 130 -8.95 -5.89 16.06
N SER A 131 -9.91 -5.52 15.23
CA SER A 131 -10.97 -6.44 14.78
C SER A 131 -10.47 -7.56 13.86
N PHE A 132 -9.34 -7.39 13.18
CA PHE A 132 -8.75 -8.44 12.35
C PHE A 132 -8.15 -9.59 13.15
N SER A 133 -7.91 -9.39 14.44
CA SER A 133 -7.46 -10.45 15.34
C SER A 133 -8.62 -11.26 15.94
N LEU A 134 -9.87 -10.81 15.78
CA LEU A 134 -11.06 -11.43 16.33
C LEU A 134 -11.61 -12.53 15.42
N THR A 135 -12.22 -13.54 16.03
CA THR A 135 -13.00 -14.55 15.30
C THR A 135 -14.35 -13.97 14.87
N LEU A 136 -15.04 -14.64 13.95
CA LEU A 136 -16.39 -14.24 13.53
C LEU A 136 -17.38 -14.25 14.71
N ASP A 137 -17.23 -15.18 15.64
CA ASP A 137 -18.08 -15.26 16.83
C ASP A 137 -17.86 -14.09 17.78
N GLU A 138 -16.60 -13.66 17.95
CA GLU A 138 -16.24 -12.49 18.76
C GLU A 138 -16.71 -11.18 18.14
N LEU A 139 -16.63 -11.04 16.80
CA LEU A 139 -17.13 -9.89 16.06
C LEU A 139 -18.66 -9.73 16.16
N ASN A 140 -19.39 -10.83 16.29
CA ASN A 140 -20.85 -10.84 16.36
C ASN A 140 -21.41 -10.71 17.78
N GLN A 141 -20.56 -10.62 18.83
CA GLN A 141 -21.04 -10.42 20.19
C GLN A 141 -21.48 -8.96 20.39
N PRO A 142 -22.74 -8.71 20.82
CA PRO A 142 -23.19 -7.38 21.15
C PRO A 142 -22.44 -6.87 22.38
N GLY A 143 -21.45 -6.01 22.19
CA GLY A 143 -20.67 -5.39 23.27
C GLY A 143 -19.15 -5.45 23.15
N GLY A 144 -18.59 -5.99 22.06
CA GLY A 144 -17.14 -6.12 21.84
C GLY A 144 -16.39 -4.81 21.57
N ASN A 145 -17.04 -3.66 21.62
CA ASN A 145 -16.42 -2.36 21.32
C ASN A 145 -16.59 -1.40 22.52
N GLN A 146 -16.10 -1.79 23.71
CA GLN A 146 -15.92 -0.88 24.84
C GLN A 146 -14.55 -1.14 25.45
N ALA A 147 -13.50 -0.54 24.88
CA ALA A 147 -12.26 -0.21 25.60
C ALA A 147 -11.59 0.97 24.88
#